data_d449bc16aaa54c9ea27b2dfe23ea4b33
#
_entry.id   d449bc16aaa54c9ea27b2dfe23ea4b33
#
_cell.length_a   1.000
_cell.length_b   1.000
_cell.length_c   1.000
_cell.angle_alpha   90.00
_cell.angle_beta   90.00
_cell.angle_gamma   90.00
#
_symmetry.space_group_name_H-M   'P 1'
#
loop_
_entity.id
_entity.type
_entity.pdbx_description
1 polymer ?
#
loop_
_entity_poly.entity_id
_entity_poly.type
_entity_poly.pdbx_seq_one_letter_code
_entity_poly.pdbx_strand_id
1 'polypeptide(L)'
;MKELSGSAMICEALKEENVKIVFGYPGGAALNIYDEIYNQKYFKHILVRHEQAALHAADAYARMSGEVGVAIVTSGPGFTNTITGLATAYSDSIPLVLISGQVANSLIGTDAFQEIDAVGISRPCVKHNYLVTCIEEFPRILKEAFYIARSGRPGPVHIDVPKDVSATLGLWEYPKEISMKTYKPVYKGNSKQINKFAELLKEAKRPLFYLGGGCISSNASEQIRELVKFTKIPAVETLMALGTLRSDDVFNLKMAGMHGSYAANMALSECDLLVSVGARFDDRITGKTSEFAKHATIVHVDIDPSSISKIINAHYPIVGDIKEVLKELLEELKKENFNTTFKEWHETLKRYNELYPLSYEDSNEILKPQWVIEECAKMAPDARIITDVGQHQMWVAQFYPFNYPRQLATSGGQGTMGYSLPAALGAKLAVGEEVVINFVGDGSVLMNIQELMTAYEYGIKAINIILNNAFLGMVRQWQSMFYKEHFSQTDLSTQPDFIKIAQGFGCEGYEISSKEEFIQAFSQALKSDKTSLLNVKIDRFEDVLPMVPAGGAIYNMILPKAKDRQ
;
A
#
# COMPACT_ATOMS: atom_id res chain seq x y z
N MET A 1 32.19 -23.02 -15.49
CA MET A 1 30.71 -22.88 -15.38
C MET A 1 30.27 -23.90 -14.34
N LYS A 2 29.36 -23.55 -13.44
CA LYS A 2 28.87 -24.42 -12.35
C LYS A 2 27.53 -25.02 -12.80
N GLU A 3 27.35 -26.31 -12.63
CA GLU A 3 26.04 -26.94 -12.81
C GLU A 3 25.26 -26.87 -11.50
N LEU A 4 23.99 -26.49 -11.56
CA LEU A 4 23.08 -26.37 -10.42
C LEU A 4 21.73 -27.02 -10.75
N SER A 5 21.06 -27.54 -9.73
CA SER A 5 19.64 -27.88 -9.85
C SER A 5 18.79 -26.61 -10.01
N GLY A 6 17.60 -26.73 -10.60
CA GLY A 6 16.69 -25.59 -10.70
C GLY A 6 16.40 -24.97 -9.33
N SER A 7 16.28 -25.78 -8.28
CA SER A 7 16.10 -25.30 -6.90
C SER A 7 17.30 -24.50 -6.40
N ALA A 8 18.52 -24.95 -6.66
CA ALA A 8 19.74 -24.23 -6.32
C ALA A 8 19.87 -22.93 -7.12
N MET A 9 19.42 -22.91 -8.39
CA MET A 9 19.36 -21.70 -9.22
C MET A 9 18.44 -20.64 -8.61
N ILE A 10 17.31 -21.04 -8.02
CA ILE A 10 16.44 -20.12 -7.28
C ILE A 10 17.22 -19.49 -6.11
N CYS A 11 17.85 -20.27 -5.25
CA CYS A 11 18.58 -19.76 -4.09
C CYS A 11 19.74 -18.84 -4.49
N GLU A 12 20.50 -19.19 -5.52
CA GLU A 12 21.59 -18.33 -6.02
C GLU A 12 21.05 -17.04 -6.65
N ALA A 13 19.92 -17.10 -7.40
CA ALA A 13 19.29 -15.89 -7.94
C ALA A 13 18.81 -14.95 -6.82
N LEU A 14 18.17 -15.47 -5.77
CA LEU A 14 17.75 -14.68 -4.62
C LEU A 14 18.95 -14.02 -3.92
N LYS A 15 20.08 -14.71 -3.87
CA LYS A 15 21.34 -14.13 -3.38
C LYS A 15 21.87 -13.00 -4.26
N GLU A 16 21.92 -13.21 -5.60
CA GLU A 16 22.37 -12.21 -6.58
C GLU A 16 21.45 -10.97 -6.57
N GLU A 17 20.16 -11.13 -6.30
CA GLU A 17 19.17 -10.06 -6.15
C GLU A 17 19.14 -9.45 -4.73
N ASN A 18 20.08 -9.86 -3.85
CA ASN A 18 20.22 -9.38 -2.47
C ASN A 18 18.96 -9.56 -1.60
N VAL A 19 18.13 -10.56 -1.88
CA VAL A 19 16.96 -10.91 -1.08
C VAL A 19 17.40 -11.36 0.32
N LYS A 20 16.80 -10.80 1.37
CA LYS A 20 17.12 -11.13 2.77
C LYS A 20 16.04 -11.96 3.46
N ILE A 21 14.79 -11.76 3.05
CA ILE A 21 13.61 -12.42 3.63
C ILE A 21 12.77 -13.02 2.51
N VAL A 22 12.35 -14.24 2.74
CA VAL A 22 11.40 -14.96 1.87
C VAL A 22 10.25 -15.46 2.74
N PHE A 23 9.02 -15.25 2.31
CA PHE A 23 7.83 -15.77 2.98
C PHE A 23 7.31 -16.99 2.23
N GLY A 24 6.70 -17.96 2.91
CA GLY A 24 6.17 -19.08 2.16
C GLY A 24 5.61 -20.20 3.00
N TYR A 25 5.10 -21.21 2.29
CA TYR A 25 4.56 -22.42 2.87
C TYR A 25 4.93 -23.63 2.01
N PRO A 26 5.53 -24.70 2.60
CA PRO A 26 5.97 -25.88 1.86
C PRO A 26 4.81 -26.75 1.37
N GLY A 27 5.09 -27.57 0.36
CA GLY A 27 4.17 -28.60 -0.13
C GLY A 27 4.82 -29.47 -1.19
N GLY A 28 4.12 -30.52 -1.65
CA GLY A 28 4.68 -31.60 -2.45
C GLY A 28 5.42 -31.20 -3.72
N ALA A 29 4.92 -30.21 -4.47
CA ALA A 29 5.56 -29.73 -5.69
C ALA A 29 6.78 -28.81 -5.43
N ALA A 30 6.86 -28.20 -4.24
CA ALA A 30 7.95 -27.30 -3.86
C ALA A 30 9.05 -27.99 -3.02
N LEU A 31 8.99 -29.30 -2.75
CA LEU A 31 9.92 -29.98 -1.84
C LEU A 31 11.39 -29.81 -2.24
N ASN A 32 11.71 -29.89 -3.53
CA ASN A 32 13.08 -29.69 -4.00
C ASN A 32 13.59 -28.27 -3.67
N ILE A 33 12.72 -27.27 -3.78
CA ILE A 33 13.04 -25.87 -3.46
C ILE A 33 13.27 -25.74 -1.96
N TYR A 34 12.42 -26.35 -1.13
CA TYR A 34 12.54 -26.30 0.33
C TYR A 34 13.74 -27.09 0.88
N ASP A 35 14.16 -28.16 0.19
CA ASP A 35 15.39 -28.89 0.50
C ASP A 35 16.62 -27.97 0.30
N GLU A 36 16.65 -27.22 -0.79
CA GLU A 36 17.73 -26.26 -1.04
C GLU A 36 17.66 -25.05 -0.09
N ILE A 37 16.47 -24.59 0.31
CA ILE A 37 16.29 -23.54 1.34
C ILE A 37 16.91 -23.99 2.68
N TYR A 38 16.85 -25.26 3.04
CA TYR A 38 17.49 -25.79 4.24
C TYR A 38 19.02 -25.66 4.20
N ASN A 39 19.62 -25.84 3.03
CA ASN A 39 21.06 -25.85 2.84
C ASN A 39 21.67 -24.45 2.71
N GLN A 40 20.92 -23.48 2.18
CA GLN A 40 21.39 -22.11 1.95
C GLN A 40 21.44 -21.26 3.24
N LYS A 41 22.24 -20.16 3.24
CA LYS A 41 22.41 -19.22 4.36
C LYS A 41 22.34 -17.76 3.93
N TYR A 42 21.75 -17.48 2.74
CA TYR A 42 21.75 -16.14 2.15
C TYR A 42 20.58 -15.30 2.61
N PHE A 43 19.43 -15.94 2.84
CA PHE A 43 18.19 -15.32 3.27
C PHE A 43 17.53 -16.12 4.40
N LYS A 44 16.68 -15.46 5.18
CA LYS A 44 15.83 -16.08 6.18
C LYS A 44 14.48 -16.42 5.53
N HIS A 45 14.04 -17.68 5.64
CA HIS A 45 12.69 -18.08 5.28
C HIS A 45 11.77 -17.93 6.49
N ILE A 46 10.58 -17.32 6.27
CA ILE A 46 9.53 -17.15 7.27
C ILE A 46 8.37 -18.06 6.89
N LEU A 47 8.13 -19.06 7.71
CA LEU A 47 6.99 -19.98 7.55
C LEU A 47 5.73 -19.28 8.06
N VAL A 48 4.86 -18.89 7.13
CA VAL A 48 3.52 -18.37 7.44
C VAL A 48 2.54 -19.50 7.79
N ARG A 49 1.31 -19.18 8.12
CA ARG A 49 0.25 -20.16 8.41
C ARG A 49 -0.81 -20.26 7.31
N HIS A 50 -0.71 -19.36 6.32
CA HIS A 50 -1.55 -19.34 5.13
C HIS A 50 -0.81 -18.62 3.99
N GLU A 51 -0.93 -19.09 2.75
CA GLU A 51 -0.17 -18.54 1.61
C GLU A 51 -0.61 -17.11 1.24
N GLN A 52 -1.86 -16.74 1.49
CA GLN A 52 -2.32 -15.35 1.36
C GLN A 52 -1.49 -14.43 2.27
N ALA A 53 -1.22 -14.86 3.50
CA ALA A 53 -0.41 -14.12 4.46
C ALA A 53 1.04 -13.97 3.98
N ALA A 54 1.62 -14.95 3.26
CA ALA A 54 2.94 -14.82 2.67
C ALA A 54 3.03 -13.62 1.73
N LEU A 55 2.00 -13.46 0.87
CA LEU A 55 1.97 -12.35 -0.09
C LEU A 55 1.74 -11.00 0.60
N HIS A 56 0.87 -10.92 1.61
CA HIS A 56 0.65 -9.68 2.36
C HIS A 56 1.88 -9.27 3.17
N ALA A 57 2.59 -10.23 3.75
CA ALA A 57 3.86 -9.95 4.44
C ALA A 57 4.95 -9.50 3.45
N ALA A 58 5.09 -10.16 2.30
CA ALA A 58 6.02 -9.77 1.24
C ALA A 58 5.68 -8.39 0.64
N ASP A 59 4.39 -8.08 0.49
CA ASP A 59 3.90 -6.77 0.04
C ASP A 59 4.33 -5.65 1.00
N ALA A 60 4.04 -5.79 2.28
CA ALA A 60 4.43 -4.78 3.27
C ALA A 60 5.95 -4.69 3.46
N TYR A 61 6.68 -5.80 3.37
CA TYR A 61 8.14 -5.81 3.33
C TYR A 61 8.65 -4.94 2.17
N ALA A 62 8.09 -5.12 0.97
CA ALA A 62 8.47 -4.32 -0.20
C ALA A 62 8.12 -2.83 -0.04
N ARG A 63 6.95 -2.51 0.51
CA ARG A 63 6.54 -1.09 0.76
C ARG A 63 7.49 -0.39 1.72
N MET A 64 7.89 -1.07 2.80
CA MET A 64 8.72 -0.48 3.84
C MET A 64 10.21 -0.42 3.46
N SER A 65 10.75 -1.48 2.85
CA SER A 65 12.15 -1.54 2.45
C SER A 65 12.47 -0.83 1.13
N GLY A 66 11.50 -0.78 0.20
CA GLY A 66 11.71 -0.38 -1.19
C GLY A 66 12.29 -1.48 -2.08
N GLU A 67 12.53 -2.67 -1.53
CA GLU A 67 13.06 -3.83 -2.24
C GLU A 67 11.94 -4.71 -2.81
N VAL A 68 12.28 -5.73 -3.58
CA VAL A 68 11.31 -6.69 -4.10
C VAL A 68 10.93 -7.69 -3.01
N GLY A 69 9.63 -7.80 -2.71
CA GLY A 69 9.11 -8.84 -1.82
C GLY A 69 9.12 -10.21 -2.51
N VAL A 70 9.40 -11.28 -1.77
CA VAL A 70 9.49 -12.64 -2.34
C VAL A 70 8.65 -13.62 -1.53
N ALA A 71 7.86 -14.42 -2.23
CA ALA A 71 7.13 -15.54 -1.63
C ALA A 71 7.35 -16.82 -2.43
N ILE A 72 7.38 -17.98 -1.72
CA ILE A 72 7.53 -19.32 -2.31
C ILE A 72 6.43 -20.21 -1.75
N VAL A 73 5.63 -20.83 -2.65
CA VAL A 73 4.50 -21.69 -2.30
C VAL A 73 4.47 -22.96 -3.16
N THR A 74 3.63 -23.91 -2.79
CA THR A 74 3.41 -25.12 -3.58
C THR A 74 2.34 -24.92 -4.64
N SER A 75 2.09 -25.96 -5.46
CA SER A 75 1.05 -25.99 -6.50
C SER A 75 -0.37 -26.05 -5.96
N GLY A 76 -1.34 -26.00 -6.84
CA GLY A 76 -2.76 -26.17 -6.53
C GLY A 76 -3.25 -25.16 -5.50
N PRO A 77 -3.78 -25.62 -4.32
CA PRO A 77 -4.31 -24.73 -3.30
C PRO A 77 -3.26 -23.78 -2.72
N GLY A 78 -1.98 -24.17 -2.65
CA GLY A 78 -0.91 -23.30 -2.21
C GLY A 78 -0.76 -22.08 -3.12
N PHE A 79 -0.81 -22.28 -4.42
CA PHE A 79 -0.80 -21.17 -5.38
C PHE A 79 -2.11 -20.39 -5.37
N THR A 80 -3.29 -21.04 -5.42
CA THR A 80 -4.57 -20.32 -5.52
C THR A 80 -4.84 -19.44 -4.32
N ASN A 81 -4.37 -19.81 -3.13
CA ASN A 81 -4.44 -18.97 -1.92
C ASN A 81 -3.63 -17.66 -2.05
N THR A 82 -2.71 -17.54 -3.00
CA THR A 82 -1.90 -16.33 -3.20
C THR A 82 -2.58 -15.26 -4.05
N ILE A 83 -3.65 -15.58 -4.76
CA ILE A 83 -4.26 -14.71 -5.78
C ILE A 83 -4.73 -13.37 -5.20
N THR A 84 -5.36 -13.39 -4.03
CA THR A 84 -5.75 -12.15 -3.35
C THR A 84 -4.54 -11.24 -3.07
N GLY A 85 -3.43 -11.82 -2.62
CA GLY A 85 -2.19 -11.06 -2.38
C GLY A 85 -1.56 -10.51 -3.66
N LEU A 86 -1.56 -11.29 -4.76
CA LEU A 86 -1.10 -10.82 -6.07
C LEU A 86 -1.96 -9.66 -6.58
N ALA A 87 -3.30 -9.79 -6.52
CA ALA A 87 -4.23 -8.75 -6.95
C ALA A 87 -4.05 -7.45 -6.13
N THR A 88 -3.83 -7.57 -4.81
CA THR A 88 -3.53 -6.45 -3.91
C THR A 88 -2.25 -5.73 -4.35
N ALA A 89 -1.15 -6.46 -4.52
CA ALA A 89 0.13 -5.91 -4.94
C ALA A 89 0.07 -5.29 -6.36
N TYR A 90 -0.65 -5.92 -7.28
CA TYR A 90 -0.83 -5.41 -8.64
C TYR A 90 -1.58 -4.08 -8.65
N SER A 91 -2.67 -3.97 -7.91
CA SER A 91 -3.48 -2.75 -7.83
C SER A 91 -2.71 -1.58 -7.24
N ASP A 92 -1.85 -1.84 -6.26
CA ASP A 92 -1.06 -0.83 -5.55
C ASP A 92 0.35 -0.63 -6.13
N SER A 93 0.68 -1.36 -7.19
CA SER A 93 1.99 -1.25 -7.87
C SER A 93 3.17 -1.64 -6.96
N ILE A 94 3.06 -2.75 -6.25
CA ILE A 94 4.08 -3.23 -5.31
C ILE A 94 4.95 -4.29 -5.98
N PRO A 95 6.29 -4.14 -5.97
CA PRO A 95 7.19 -5.09 -6.59
C PRO A 95 7.25 -6.39 -5.79
N LEU A 96 6.76 -7.48 -6.38
CA LEU A 96 6.76 -8.82 -5.79
C LEU A 96 7.25 -9.86 -6.81
N VAL A 97 7.91 -10.91 -6.33
CA VAL A 97 8.16 -12.14 -7.08
C VAL A 97 7.56 -13.31 -6.30
N LEU A 98 6.55 -13.93 -6.90
CA LEU A 98 5.98 -15.18 -6.42
C LEU A 98 6.60 -16.35 -7.20
N ILE A 99 7.12 -17.32 -6.49
CA ILE A 99 7.59 -18.59 -7.06
C ILE A 99 6.65 -19.69 -6.56
N SER A 100 5.91 -20.33 -7.47
CA SER A 100 5.09 -21.49 -7.14
C SER A 100 5.72 -22.78 -7.69
N GLY A 101 5.59 -23.87 -6.93
CA GLY A 101 5.83 -25.19 -7.48
C GLY A 101 4.69 -25.60 -8.41
N GLN A 102 4.98 -26.44 -9.39
CA GLN A 102 3.99 -27.04 -10.31
C GLN A 102 4.24 -28.55 -10.39
N VAL A 103 3.25 -29.31 -10.84
CA VAL A 103 3.45 -30.73 -11.20
C VAL A 103 4.51 -30.86 -12.29
N ALA A 104 5.09 -32.05 -12.49
CA ALA A 104 6.09 -32.24 -13.54
C ALA A 104 5.52 -31.88 -14.94
N ASN A 105 6.35 -31.36 -15.84
CA ASN A 105 5.94 -30.96 -17.20
C ASN A 105 5.07 -31.99 -17.93
N SER A 106 5.36 -33.27 -17.77
CA SER A 106 4.61 -34.37 -18.40
C SER A 106 3.20 -34.56 -17.83
N LEU A 107 2.89 -33.96 -16.69
CA LEU A 107 1.59 -34.06 -16.00
C LEU A 107 0.72 -32.82 -16.20
N ILE A 108 1.26 -31.74 -16.73
CA ILE A 108 0.51 -30.51 -16.99
C ILE A 108 -0.57 -30.78 -18.06
N GLY A 109 -1.82 -30.43 -17.73
CA GLY A 109 -3.00 -30.66 -18.59
C GLY A 109 -3.58 -32.08 -18.49
N THR A 110 -3.24 -32.84 -17.44
CA THR A 110 -3.74 -34.20 -17.21
C THR A 110 -4.68 -34.33 -16.00
N ASP A 111 -5.05 -33.23 -15.38
CA ASP A 111 -5.81 -33.20 -14.12
C ASP A 111 -5.08 -33.96 -12.99
N ALA A 112 -3.76 -33.86 -12.94
CA ALA A 112 -2.93 -34.48 -11.91
C ALA A 112 -3.24 -33.89 -10.52
N PHE A 113 -2.91 -34.65 -9.46
CA PHE A 113 -3.13 -34.18 -8.07
C PHE A 113 -2.44 -32.84 -7.81
N GLN A 114 -3.21 -31.85 -7.36
CA GLN A 114 -2.78 -30.46 -7.11
C GLN A 114 -2.24 -29.73 -8.35
N GLU A 115 -2.60 -30.15 -9.55
CA GLU A 115 -2.40 -29.36 -10.75
C GLU A 115 -3.40 -28.23 -10.83
N ILE A 116 -2.98 -27.09 -11.35
CA ILE A 116 -3.84 -25.95 -11.72
C ILE A 116 -3.14 -25.13 -12.80
N ASP A 117 -3.91 -24.50 -13.71
CA ASP A 117 -3.37 -23.49 -14.64
C ASP A 117 -3.01 -22.19 -13.89
N ALA A 118 -1.88 -22.25 -13.19
CA ALA A 118 -1.41 -21.14 -12.37
C ALA A 118 -1.09 -19.88 -13.20
N VAL A 119 -0.55 -20.06 -14.40
CA VAL A 119 -0.26 -18.98 -15.35
C VAL A 119 -1.53 -18.31 -15.85
N GLY A 120 -2.56 -19.09 -16.22
CA GLY A 120 -3.86 -18.55 -16.63
C GLY A 120 -4.55 -17.77 -15.51
N ILE A 121 -4.54 -18.29 -14.29
CA ILE A 121 -5.16 -17.65 -13.11
C ILE A 121 -4.43 -16.37 -12.70
N SER A 122 -3.10 -16.37 -12.67
CA SER A 122 -2.33 -15.18 -12.27
C SER A 122 -2.31 -14.06 -13.30
N ARG A 123 -2.54 -14.36 -14.58
CA ARG A 123 -2.41 -13.40 -15.70
C ARG A 123 -3.06 -12.03 -15.47
N PRO A 124 -4.30 -11.91 -14.98
CA PRO A 124 -4.91 -10.60 -14.73
C PRO A 124 -4.40 -9.90 -13.46
N CYS A 125 -3.65 -10.60 -12.61
CA CYS A 125 -3.22 -10.12 -11.28
C CYS A 125 -1.72 -9.82 -11.21
N VAL A 126 -0.98 -9.95 -12.31
CA VAL A 126 0.48 -9.75 -12.35
C VAL A 126 0.92 -8.90 -13.55
N LYS A 127 2.10 -8.32 -13.47
CA LYS A 127 2.73 -7.65 -14.61
C LYS A 127 3.18 -8.64 -15.69
N HIS A 128 3.68 -9.77 -15.23
CA HIS A 128 4.12 -10.88 -16.09
C HIS A 128 4.12 -12.20 -15.33
N ASN A 129 4.02 -13.29 -16.05
CA ASN A 129 4.15 -14.62 -15.49
C ASN A 129 4.91 -15.55 -16.44
N TYR A 130 5.55 -16.57 -15.86
CA TYR A 130 6.32 -17.58 -16.56
C TYR A 130 5.91 -18.97 -16.11
N LEU A 131 5.77 -19.90 -17.07
CA LEU A 131 5.86 -21.34 -16.83
C LEU A 131 7.26 -21.78 -17.28
N VAL A 132 8.07 -22.33 -16.38
CA VAL A 132 9.45 -22.71 -16.66
C VAL A 132 9.47 -24.13 -17.24
N THR A 133 9.49 -24.26 -18.54
CA THR A 133 9.48 -25.60 -19.22
C THR A 133 10.87 -26.16 -19.47
N CYS A 134 11.93 -25.34 -19.32
CA CYS A 134 13.29 -25.69 -19.73
C CYS A 134 14.30 -25.09 -18.73
N ILE A 135 15.23 -25.89 -18.24
CA ILE A 135 16.22 -25.48 -17.23
C ILE A 135 17.22 -24.44 -17.76
N GLU A 136 17.54 -24.50 -19.07
CA GLU A 136 18.50 -23.63 -19.73
C GLU A 136 18.02 -22.14 -19.75
N GLU A 137 16.70 -21.92 -19.77
CA GLU A 137 16.13 -20.58 -19.73
C GLU A 137 15.95 -20.05 -18.31
N PHE A 138 16.05 -20.89 -17.30
CA PHE A 138 15.65 -20.54 -15.95
C PHE A 138 16.47 -19.39 -15.33
N PRO A 139 17.83 -19.34 -15.46
CA PRO A 139 18.59 -18.20 -14.95
C PRO A 139 18.15 -16.85 -15.55
N ARG A 140 17.82 -16.83 -16.85
CA ARG A 140 17.29 -15.64 -17.54
C ARG A 140 15.92 -15.26 -17.03
N ILE A 141 15.01 -16.22 -16.87
CA ILE A 141 13.64 -15.99 -16.37
C ILE A 141 13.68 -15.39 -14.95
N LEU A 142 14.52 -15.94 -14.07
CA LEU A 142 14.70 -15.41 -12.72
C LEU A 142 15.16 -13.95 -12.75
N LYS A 143 16.15 -13.61 -13.59
CA LYS A 143 16.61 -12.21 -13.72
C LYS A 143 15.55 -11.29 -14.29
N GLU A 144 14.84 -11.72 -15.33
CA GLU A 144 13.75 -10.96 -15.96
C GLU A 144 12.62 -10.68 -14.97
N ALA A 145 12.25 -11.65 -14.14
CA ALA A 145 11.19 -11.51 -13.15
C ALA A 145 11.49 -10.37 -12.15
N PHE A 146 12.68 -10.32 -11.58
CA PHE A 146 13.10 -9.25 -10.69
C PHE A 146 13.20 -7.90 -11.42
N TYR A 147 13.72 -7.88 -12.64
CA TYR A 147 13.78 -6.69 -13.46
C TYR A 147 12.39 -6.11 -13.76
N ILE A 148 11.44 -6.96 -14.19
CA ILE A 148 10.07 -6.55 -14.49
C ILE A 148 9.37 -6.08 -13.22
N ALA A 149 9.54 -6.78 -12.09
CA ALA A 149 8.88 -6.43 -10.83
C ALA A 149 9.21 -5.01 -10.38
N ARG A 150 10.47 -4.59 -10.47
CA ARG A 150 10.94 -3.29 -9.95
C ARG A 150 10.99 -2.14 -10.95
N SER A 151 11.00 -2.43 -12.26
CA SER A 151 11.20 -1.41 -13.30
C SER A 151 9.88 -0.84 -13.83
N GLY A 152 9.94 0.37 -14.41
CA GLY A 152 8.73 1.08 -14.85
C GLY A 152 7.74 1.26 -13.69
N ARG A 153 6.44 1.08 -13.93
CA ARG A 153 5.47 0.95 -12.85
C ARG A 153 5.71 -0.38 -12.16
N PRO A 154 6.09 -0.43 -10.87
CA PRO A 154 6.35 -1.68 -10.17
C PRO A 154 5.11 -2.59 -10.10
N GLY A 155 5.30 -3.87 -9.84
CA GLY A 155 4.20 -4.80 -9.66
C GLY A 155 4.65 -6.26 -9.57
N PRO A 156 3.74 -7.18 -9.23
CA PRO A 156 4.07 -8.59 -9.02
C PRO A 156 4.40 -9.32 -10.32
N VAL A 157 5.31 -10.28 -10.22
CA VAL A 157 5.64 -11.25 -11.26
C VAL A 157 5.53 -12.65 -10.67
N HIS A 158 4.96 -13.58 -11.41
CA HIS A 158 4.79 -14.97 -11.01
C HIS A 158 5.67 -15.89 -11.85
N ILE A 159 6.36 -16.83 -11.19
CA ILE A 159 7.16 -17.88 -11.82
C ILE A 159 6.62 -19.23 -11.35
N ASP A 160 6.07 -20.00 -12.26
CA ASP A 160 5.56 -21.35 -12.01
C ASP A 160 6.61 -22.39 -12.42
N VAL A 161 7.07 -23.19 -11.45
CA VAL A 161 8.26 -24.04 -11.58
C VAL A 161 7.86 -25.51 -11.48
N PRO A 162 7.84 -26.26 -12.60
CA PRO A 162 7.59 -27.68 -12.58
C PRO A 162 8.61 -28.47 -11.76
N LYS A 163 8.12 -29.53 -11.09
CA LYS A 163 8.89 -30.31 -10.15
C LYS A 163 10.12 -30.99 -10.81
N ASP A 164 10.00 -31.45 -12.04
CA ASP A 164 11.11 -32.00 -12.81
C ASP A 164 12.16 -30.93 -13.13
N VAL A 165 11.77 -29.72 -13.52
CA VAL A 165 12.69 -28.59 -13.76
C VAL A 165 13.43 -28.24 -12.48
N SER A 166 12.74 -28.19 -11.34
CA SER A 166 13.36 -27.88 -10.05
C SER A 166 14.44 -28.88 -9.63
N ALA A 167 14.34 -30.13 -10.08
CA ALA A 167 15.30 -31.19 -9.81
C ALA A 167 16.42 -31.32 -10.87
N THR A 168 16.18 -30.87 -12.12
CA THR A 168 17.10 -31.03 -13.24
C THR A 168 18.35 -30.15 -13.05
N LEU A 169 19.51 -30.71 -13.39
CA LEU A 169 20.79 -29.99 -13.43
C LEU A 169 20.93 -29.20 -14.73
N GLY A 170 21.38 -27.96 -14.62
CA GLY A 170 21.68 -27.10 -15.77
C GLY A 170 22.82 -26.14 -15.48
N LEU A 171 23.32 -25.48 -16.52
CA LEU A 171 24.39 -24.50 -16.39
C LEU A 171 23.89 -23.24 -15.70
N TRP A 172 24.60 -22.80 -14.66
CA TRP A 172 24.33 -21.56 -13.96
C TRP A 172 25.05 -20.40 -14.65
N GLU A 173 24.30 -19.62 -15.43
CA GLU A 173 24.76 -18.40 -16.07
C GLU A 173 23.75 -17.27 -15.79
N TYR A 174 23.89 -16.62 -14.63
CA TYR A 174 22.99 -15.53 -14.24
C TYR A 174 23.34 -14.23 -14.96
N PRO A 175 22.44 -13.65 -15.76
CA PRO A 175 22.74 -12.44 -16.53
C PRO A 175 23.05 -11.25 -15.62
N LYS A 176 24.13 -10.51 -15.91
CA LYS A 176 24.40 -9.24 -15.20
C LYS A 176 23.41 -8.15 -15.55
N GLU A 177 23.00 -8.09 -16.81
CA GLU A 177 22.06 -7.11 -17.37
C GLU A 177 21.00 -7.82 -18.20
N ILE A 178 19.82 -7.23 -18.24
CA ILE A 178 18.70 -7.67 -19.06
C ILE A 178 18.33 -6.60 -20.08
N SER A 179 18.20 -7.02 -21.34
CA SER A 179 17.66 -6.21 -22.41
C SER A 179 16.48 -6.92 -23.05
N MET A 180 15.29 -6.44 -22.77
CA MET A 180 14.04 -6.98 -23.33
C MET A 180 13.62 -6.18 -24.55
N LYS A 181 13.27 -6.88 -25.67
CA LYS A 181 12.87 -6.22 -26.92
C LYS A 181 11.54 -5.46 -26.77
N THR A 182 10.60 -6.02 -26.02
CA THR A 182 9.21 -5.55 -25.92
C THR A 182 8.92 -4.76 -24.62
N TYR A 183 9.84 -4.74 -23.65
CA TYR A 183 9.65 -4.05 -22.38
C TYR A 183 10.80 -3.06 -22.15
N LYS A 184 10.52 -1.77 -22.37
CA LYS A 184 11.49 -0.67 -22.27
C LYS A 184 10.84 0.51 -21.54
N PRO A 185 10.85 0.53 -20.21
CA PRO A 185 10.32 1.64 -19.44
C PRO A 185 11.04 2.95 -19.79
N VAL A 186 10.27 4.05 -19.89
CA VAL A 186 10.79 5.38 -20.16
C VAL A 186 10.98 6.10 -18.83
N TYR A 187 12.21 6.41 -18.47
CA TYR A 187 12.52 7.12 -17.23
C TYR A 187 12.67 8.62 -17.44
N LYS A 188 13.27 9.04 -18.55
CA LYS A 188 13.50 10.45 -18.83
C LYS A 188 12.30 11.07 -19.54
N GLY A 189 11.74 12.14 -18.96
CA GLY A 189 10.66 12.91 -19.55
C GLY A 189 11.08 13.66 -20.83
N ASN A 190 10.11 14.10 -21.61
CA ASN A 190 10.39 14.93 -22.79
C ASN A 190 10.59 16.40 -22.36
N SER A 191 11.79 16.95 -22.57
CA SER A 191 12.17 18.31 -22.13
C SER A 191 11.25 19.41 -22.69
N LYS A 192 10.70 19.26 -23.91
CA LYS A 192 9.73 20.25 -24.44
C LYS A 192 8.42 20.24 -23.65
N GLN A 193 7.97 19.07 -23.22
CA GLN A 193 6.77 18.96 -22.38
C GLN A 193 7.04 19.49 -20.96
N ILE A 194 8.24 19.28 -20.42
CA ILE A 194 8.66 19.79 -19.11
C ILE A 194 8.76 21.32 -19.14
N ASN A 195 9.32 21.91 -20.21
CA ASN A 195 9.35 23.37 -20.37
C ASN A 195 7.93 23.95 -20.46
N LYS A 196 7.04 23.31 -21.24
CA LYS A 196 5.63 23.74 -21.29
C LYS A 196 4.93 23.61 -19.92
N PHE A 197 5.27 22.60 -19.14
CA PHE A 197 4.80 22.46 -17.76
C PHE A 197 5.25 23.65 -16.89
N ALA A 198 6.53 24.08 -17.00
CA ALA A 198 7.03 25.25 -16.29
C ALA A 198 6.28 26.55 -16.67
N GLU A 199 5.96 26.73 -17.95
CA GLU A 199 5.14 27.87 -18.44
C GLU A 199 3.74 27.83 -17.78
N LEU A 200 3.05 26.68 -17.79
CA LEU A 200 1.72 26.54 -17.21
C LEU A 200 1.68 26.87 -15.72
N LEU A 201 2.72 26.51 -14.96
CA LEU A 201 2.83 26.87 -13.54
C LEU A 201 2.93 28.39 -13.32
N LYS A 202 3.52 29.14 -14.27
CA LYS A 202 3.61 30.60 -14.19
C LYS A 202 2.30 31.30 -14.54
N GLU A 203 1.53 30.72 -15.46
CA GLU A 203 0.27 31.29 -15.96
C GLU A 203 -0.91 31.02 -15.02
N ALA A 204 -0.84 29.95 -14.22
CA ALA A 204 -1.91 29.53 -13.33
C ALA A 204 -2.19 30.53 -12.20
N LYS A 205 -3.44 30.65 -11.81
CA LYS A 205 -3.89 31.44 -10.66
C LYS A 205 -4.23 30.58 -9.45
N ARG A 206 -4.70 29.37 -9.69
CA ARG A 206 -5.14 28.40 -8.66
C ARG A 206 -4.54 27.02 -8.93
N PRO A 207 -3.19 26.89 -9.02
CA PRO A 207 -2.56 25.62 -9.28
C PRO A 207 -2.68 24.69 -8.07
N LEU A 208 -2.69 23.37 -8.33
CA LEU A 208 -2.74 22.34 -7.31
C LEU A 208 -1.88 21.14 -7.73
N PHE A 209 -1.01 20.68 -6.83
CA PHE A 209 -0.36 19.37 -6.97
C PHE A 209 -1.27 18.26 -6.43
N TYR A 210 -1.46 17.20 -7.22
CA TYR A 210 -2.19 15.99 -6.86
C TYR A 210 -1.21 14.83 -6.83
N LEU A 211 -0.79 14.44 -5.61
CA LEU A 211 0.29 13.49 -5.36
C LEU A 211 -0.25 12.08 -5.19
N GLY A 212 0.26 11.15 -5.98
CA GLY A 212 -0.10 9.73 -5.92
C GLY A 212 1.01 8.84 -5.38
N GLY A 213 0.73 7.53 -5.24
CA GLY A 213 1.68 6.53 -4.74
C GLY A 213 2.98 6.45 -5.54
N GLY A 214 2.95 6.88 -6.82
CA GLY A 214 4.15 6.99 -7.65
C GLY A 214 5.23 7.89 -7.05
N CYS A 215 4.85 8.91 -6.26
CA CYS A 215 5.80 9.79 -5.58
C CYS A 215 6.69 9.04 -4.57
N ILE A 216 6.11 8.05 -3.89
CA ILE A 216 6.83 7.21 -2.92
C ILE A 216 7.62 6.12 -3.65
N SER A 217 7.01 5.45 -4.63
CA SER A 217 7.66 4.34 -5.35
C SER A 217 8.87 4.77 -6.18
N SER A 218 8.87 6.00 -6.72
CA SER A 218 10.02 6.61 -7.43
C SER A 218 11.08 7.23 -6.50
N ASN A 219 10.85 7.19 -5.16
CA ASN A 219 11.68 7.88 -4.17
C ASN A 219 11.85 9.39 -4.48
N ALA A 220 10.78 10.06 -4.93
CA ALA A 220 10.78 11.47 -5.33
C ALA A 220 10.32 12.45 -4.24
N SER A 221 10.09 11.99 -3.00
CA SER A 221 9.52 12.82 -1.94
C SER A 221 10.35 14.06 -1.63
N GLU A 222 11.69 13.98 -1.69
CA GLU A 222 12.56 15.15 -1.48
C GLU A 222 12.38 16.19 -2.59
N GLN A 223 12.35 15.76 -3.86
CA GLN A 223 12.12 16.64 -5.01
C GLN A 223 10.74 17.31 -4.94
N ILE A 224 9.73 16.58 -4.49
CA ILE A 224 8.37 17.13 -4.29
C ILE A 224 8.37 18.18 -3.19
N ARG A 225 8.99 17.90 -2.04
CA ARG A 225 9.12 18.86 -0.94
C ARG A 225 9.88 20.12 -1.36
N GLU A 226 10.98 19.97 -2.13
CA GLU A 226 11.71 21.10 -2.70
C GLU A 226 10.83 21.90 -3.67
N LEU A 227 10.09 21.23 -4.56
CA LEU A 227 9.20 21.87 -5.53
C LEU A 227 8.08 22.65 -4.82
N VAL A 228 7.40 22.05 -3.86
CA VAL A 228 6.33 22.68 -3.07
C VAL A 228 6.86 23.89 -2.31
N LYS A 229 8.00 23.76 -1.64
CA LYS A 229 8.66 24.85 -0.91
C LYS A 229 9.08 26.00 -1.83
N PHE A 230 9.60 25.67 -3.02
CA PHE A 230 10.06 26.66 -3.99
C PHE A 230 8.90 27.41 -4.65
N THR A 231 7.87 26.68 -5.11
CA THR A 231 6.73 27.26 -5.83
C THR A 231 5.65 27.79 -4.92
N LYS A 232 5.56 27.29 -3.68
CA LYS A 232 4.46 27.54 -2.73
C LYS A 232 3.09 27.13 -3.28
N ILE A 233 3.06 26.20 -4.22
CA ILE A 233 1.81 25.63 -4.73
C ILE A 233 1.28 24.63 -3.72
N PRO A 234 -0.02 24.71 -3.35
CA PRO A 234 -0.62 23.75 -2.43
C PRO A 234 -0.69 22.35 -3.06
N ALA A 235 -0.73 21.34 -2.21
CA ALA A 235 -0.78 19.96 -2.64
C ALA A 235 -1.83 19.17 -1.85
N VAL A 236 -2.39 18.15 -2.51
CA VAL A 236 -3.22 17.11 -1.92
C VAL A 236 -2.56 15.76 -2.13
N GLU A 237 -2.75 14.85 -1.20
CA GLU A 237 -2.20 13.49 -1.25
C GLU A 237 -3.32 12.47 -1.44
N THR A 238 -3.06 11.43 -2.24
CA THR A 238 -3.90 10.22 -2.20
C THR A 238 -3.55 9.42 -0.94
N LEU A 239 -4.41 8.45 -0.55
CA LEU A 239 -4.12 7.50 0.52
C LEU A 239 -2.73 6.86 0.37
N MET A 240 -2.33 6.52 -0.86
CA MET A 240 -1.05 5.87 -1.18
C MET A 240 0.14 6.85 -1.21
N ALA A 241 -0.10 8.14 -1.09
CA ALA A 241 0.95 9.17 -1.11
C ALA A 241 1.20 9.79 0.26
N LEU A 242 0.42 9.43 1.28
CA LEU A 242 0.55 9.98 2.63
C LEU A 242 1.99 9.84 3.16
N GLY A 243 2.55 10.96 3.62
CA GLY A 243 3.95 11.07 4.03
C GLY A 243 4.91 11.54 2.93
N THR A 244 4.45 11.74 1.70
CA THR A 244 5.24 12.44 0.66
C THR A 244 5.58 13.85 1.13
N LEU A 245 4.57 14.59 1.60
CA LEU A 245 4.76 15.83 2.35
C LEU A 245 4.64 15.54 3.86
N ARG A 246 5.21 16.43 4.65
CA ARG A 246 4.98 16.38 6.11
C ARG A 246 3.56 16.82 6.42
N SER A 247 2.98 16.21 7.45
CA SER A 247 1.62 16.56 7.89
C SER A 247 1.47 17.99 8.41
N ASP A 248 2.57 18.60 8.86
CA ASP A 248 2.65 19.98 9.39
C ASP A 248 3.06 21.00 8.32
N ASP A 249 3.29 20.58 7.07
CA ASP A 249 3.59 21.51 5.96
C ASP A 249 2.36 22.36 5.64
N VAL A 250 2.53 23.67 5.63
CA VAL A 250 1.44 24.65 5.42
C VAL A 250 0.79 24.57 4.04
N PHE A 251 1.46 23.95 3.06
CA PHE A 251 0.95 23.73 1.72
C PHE A 251 0.31 22.35 1.55
N ASN A 252 0.37 21.47 2.55
CA ASN A 252 -0.26 20.15 2.54
C ASN A 252 -1.73 20.24 2.98
N LEU A 253 -2.66 20.08 2.04
CA LEU A 253 -4.11 20.06 2.30
C LEU A 253 -4.60 18.69 2.79
N LYS A 254 -3.70 17.74 3.05
CA LYS A 254 -3.97 16.37 3.51
C LYS A 254 -4.55 15.48 2.41
N MET A 255 -5.16 14.37 2.85
CA MET A 255 -5.76 13.39 1.95
C MET A 255 -6.96 14.00 1.22
N ALA A 256 -7.05 13.71 -0.09
CA ALA A 256 -8.20 14.00 -0.94
C ALA A 256 -9.02 12.74 -1.22
N GLY A 257 -10.26 12.90 -1.67
CA GLY A 257 -11.13 11.82 -2.11
C GLY A 257 -12.36 11.62 -1.23
N MET A 258 -12.95 10.40 -1.30
CA MET A 258 -14.21 10.07 -0.63
C MET A 258 -14.23 10.45 0.86
N HIS A 259 -13.13 10.22 1.57
CA HIS A 259 -12.93 10.57 2.97
C HIS A 259 -11.83 11.63 3.17
N GLY A 260 -11.58 12.42 2.13
CA GLY A 260 -10.60 13.50 2.15
C GLY A 260 -11.05 14.70 2.98
N SER A 261 -10.11 15.60 3.27
CA SER A 261 -10.43 16.86 3.92
C SER A 261 -11.31 17.74 3.03
N TYR A 262 -12.14 18.58 3.65
CA TYR A 262 -12.97 19.53 2.92
C TYR A 262 -12.13 20.45 2.02
N ALA A 263 -11.04 21.00 2.56
CA ALA A 263 -10.15 21.88 1.81
C ALA A 263 -9.48 21.18 0.61
N ALA A 264 -9.06 19.92 0.76
CA ALA A 264 -8.46 19.15 -0.32
C ALA A 264 -9.46 18.90 -1.46
N ASN A 265 -10.68 18.51 -1.14
CA ASN A 265 -11.70 18.23 -2.14
C ASN A 265 -12.20 19.49 -2.86
N MET A 266 -12.33 20.61 -2.14
CA MET A 266 -12.65 21.90 -2.73
C MET A 266 -11.51 22.40 -3.62
N ALA A 267 -10.25 22.22 -3.20
CA ALA A 267 -9.08 22.56 -4.00
C ALA A 267 -9.07 21.83 -5.36
N LEU A 268 -9.34 20.50 -5.36
CA LEU A 268 -9.48 19.71 -6.58
C LEU A 268 -10.59 20.21 -7.50
N SER A 269 -11.69 20.69 -6.93
CA SER A 269 -12.85 21.15 -7.69
C SER A 269 -12.66 22.54 -8.32
N GLU A 270 -11.87 23.43 -7.67
CA GLU A 270 -11.76 24.84 -8.03
C GLU A 270 -10.42 25.25 -8.64
N CYS A 271 -9.43 24.34 -8.70
CA CYS A 271 -8.15 24.65 -9.34
C CYS A 271 -8.33 24.95 -10.83
N ASP A 272 -7.46 25.81 -11.37
CA ASP A 272 -7.36 26.09 -12.82
C ASP A 272 -6.24 25.30 -13.50
N LEU A 273 -5.29 24.81 -12.70
CA LEU A 273 -4.23 23.90 -13.14
C LEU A 273 -4.09 22.76 -12.14
N LEU A 274 -4.39 21.53 -12.57
CA LEU A 274 -4.19 20.31 -11.79
C LEU A 274 -2.95 19.59 -12.30
N VAL A 275 -1.96 19.44 -11.44
CA VAL A 275 -0.74 18.69 -11.75
C VAL A 275 -0.79 17.34 -11.03
N SER A 276 -1.15 16.29 -11.77
CA SER A 276 -1.13 14.91 -11.27
C SER A 276 0.27 14.35 -11.35
N VAL A 277 0.81 13.91 -10.22
CA VAL A 277 2.15 13.35 -10.08
C VAL A 277 2.07 11.93 -9.55
N GLY A 278 2.21 10.94 -10.43
CA GLY A 278 2.17 9.52 -10.08
C GLY A 278 0.85 9.04 -9.49
N ALA A 279 -0.27 9.64 -9.93
CA ALA A 279 -1.62 9.26 -9.51
C ALA A 279 -2.43 8.76 -10.69
N ARG A 280 -3.18 7.67 -10.49
CA ARG A 280 -3.94 6.99 -11.56
C ARG A 280 -5.40 7.44 -11.71
N PHE A 281 -5.82 8.48 -10.99
CA PHE A 281 -7.20 8.97 -10.98
C PHE A 281 -8.24 7.90 -10.58
N ASP A 282 -8.00 7.27 -9.43
CA ASP A 282 -8.88 6.27 -8.84
C ASP A 282 -10.29 6.83 -8.58
N ASP A 283 -11.33 5.98 -8.69
CA ASP A 283 -12.73 6.38 -8.50
C ASP A 283 -13.02 6.90 -7.08
N ARG A 284 -12.25 6.46 -6.07
CA ARG A 284 -12.35 6.97 -4.69
C ARG A 284 -11.88 8.42 -4.56
N ILE A 285 -11.12 8.93 -5.54
CA ILE A 285 -10.71 10.34 -5.60
C ILE A 285 -11.56 11.12 -6.59
N THR A 286 -11.79 10.55 -7.78
CA THR A 286 -12.46 11.31 -8.85
C THR A 286 -13.98 11.44 -8.63
N GLY A 287 -14.59 10.47 -7.94
CA GLY A 287 -16.04 10.41 -7.83
C GLY A 287 -16.68 10.48 -9.22
N LYS A 288 -17.60 11.43 -9.44
CA LYS A 288 -18.22 11.69 -10.74
C LYS A 288 -17.21 12.34 -11.69
N THR A 289 -16.62 11.57 -12.60
CA THR A 289 -15.52 12.00 -13.48
C THR A 289 -15.84 13.24 -14.32
N SER A 290 -17.11 13.44 -14.75
CA SER A 290 -17.53 14.63 -15.51
C SER A 290 -17.51 15.94 -14.71
N GLU A 291 -17.44 15.85 -13.38
CA GLU A 291 -17.39 16.99 -12.46
C GLU A 291 -15.99 17.16 -11.83
N PHE A 292 -15.08 16.21 -12.05
CA PHE A 292 -13.75 16.23 -11.46
C PHE A 292 -12.85 17.26 -12.15
N ALA A 293 -12.35 18.24 -11.40
CA ALA A 293 -11.43 19.28 -11.87
C ALA A 293 -11.84 19.88 -13.25
N LYS A 294 -13.13 20.04 -13.50
CA LYS A 294 -13.72 20.35 -14.83
C LYS A 294 -13.28 21.68 -15.42
N HIS A 295 -12.71 22.56 -14.61
CA HIS A 295 -12.21 23.88 -15.02
C HIS A 295 -10.69 23.93 -15.14
N ALA A 296 -10.01 22.82 -14.79
CA ALA A 296 -8.57 22.78 -14.74
C ALA A 296 -7.94 22.34 -16.07
N THR A 297 -6.84 22.95 -16.44
CA THR A 297 -5.86 22.33 -17.31
C THR A 297 -5.15 21.22 -16.53
N ILE A 298 -5.03 20.02 -17.13
CA ILE A 298 -4.47 18.85 -16.43
C ILE A 298 -3.12 18.47 -17.03
N VAL A 299 -2.08 18.57 -16.22
CA VAL A 299 -0.75 17.98 -16.46
C VAL A 299 -0.73 16.62 -15.75
N HIS A 300 -0.32 15.56 -16.46
CA HIS A 300 -0.22 14.22 -15.88
C HIS A 300 1.19 13.66 -16.06
N VAL A 301 1.93 13.55 -14.95
CA VAL A 301 3.27 12.95 -14.90
C VAL A 301 3.13 11.52 -14.38
N ASP A 302 3.45 10.55 -15.21
CA ASP A 302 3.40 9.12 -14.83
C ASP A 302 4.46 8.32 -15.61
N ILE A 303 5.01 7.28 -15.00
CA ILE A 303 5.96 6.38 -15.65
C ILE A 303 5.25 5.37 -16.57
N ASP A 304 3.96 5.09 -16.30
CA ASP A 304 3.14 4.15 -17.04
C ASP A 304 2.31 4.87 -18.12
N PRO A 305 2.69 4.76 -19.41
CA PRO A 305 1.95 5.41 -20.49
C PRO A 305 0.49 4.91 -20.59
N SER A 306 0.18 3.72 -20.09
CA SER A 306 -1.18 3.17 -20.11
C SER A 306 -2.12 3.83 -19.09
N SER A 307 -1.56 4.52 -18.09
CA SER A 307 -2.32 5.29 -17.09
C SER A 307 -2.74 6.67 -17.61
N ILE A 308 -2.00 7.21 -18.59
CA ILE A 308 -2.25 8.54 -19.15
C ILE A 308 -3.60 8.55 -19.88
N SER A 309 -4.46 9.53 -19.51
CA SER A 309 -5.79 9.72 -20.10
C SER A 309 -6.75 8.51 -19.99
N LYS A 310 -6.45 7.54 -19.11
CA LYS A 310 -7.26 6.34 -18.94
C LYS A 310 -8.63 6.65 -18.29
N ILE A 311 -8.66 7.51 -17.29
CA ILE A 311 -9.86 7.88 -16.52
C ILE A 311 -10.20 9.36 -16.75
N ILE A 312 -9.25 10.24 -16.54
CA ILE A 312 -9.37 11.68 -16.73
C ILE A 312 -8.45 12.09 -17.88
N ASN A 313 -8.97 12.85 -18.82
CA ASN A 313 -8.20 13.28 -20.00
C ASN A 313 -7.10 14.26 -19.59
N ALA A 314 -5.85 13.93 -19.90
CA ALA A 314 -4.71 14.80 -19.65
C ALA A 314 -4.51 15.76 -20.82
N HIS A 315 -4.45 17.07 -20.55
CA HIS A 315 -4.14 18.08 -21.56
C HIS A 315 -2.65 18.04 -21.93
N TYR A 316 -1.79 17.83 -20.94
CA TYR A 316 -0.34 17.77 -21.09
C TYR A 316 0.21 16.50 -20.42
N PRO A 317 0.36 15.38 -21.15
CA PRO A 317 0.96 14.16 -20.64
C PRO A 317 2.48 14.27 -20.59
N ILE A 318 3.09 13.75 -19.54
CA ILE A 318 4.55 13.61 -19.41
C ILE A 318 4.85 12.18 -18.95
N VAL A 319 5.34 11.34 -19.87
CA VAL A 319 5.76 9.97 -19.53
C VAL A 319 7.21 10.01 -19.08
N GLY A 320 7.47 9.58 -17.84
CA GLY A 320 8.80 9.54 -17.26
C GLY A 320 8.77 9.24 -15.76
N ASP A 321 9.94 8.93 -15.22
CA ASP A 321 10.12 8.80 -13.78
C ASP A 321 9.95 10.15 -13.09
N ILE A 322 9.19 10.19 -12.00
CA ILE A 322 8.83 11.43 -11.31
C ILE A 322 10.09 12.17 -10.83
N LYS A 323 11.05 11.45 -10.25
CA LYS A 323 12.28 12.06 -9.72
C LYS A 323 13.07 12.77 -10.80
N GLU A 324 13.20 12.15 -11.98
CA GLU A 324 13.91 12.72 -13.12
C GLU A 324 13.15 13.91 -13.72
N VAL A 325 11.83 13.78 -13.91
CA VAL A 325 10.97 14.85 -14.43
C VAL A 325 10.98 16.08 -13.51
N LEU A 326 10.84 15.89 -12.20
CA LEU A 326 10.80 16.99 -11.24
C LEU A 326 12.16 17.68 -11.07
N LYS A 327 13.25 16.93 -11.19
CA LYS A 327 14.60 17.51 -11.21
C LYS A 327 14.78 18.48 -12.37
N GLU A 328 14.44 18.06 -13.58
CA GLU A 328 14.52 18.92 -14.78
C GLU A 328 13.56 20.12 -14.67
N LEU A 329 12.33 19.91 -14.18
CA LEU A 329 11.38 21.00 -13.94
C LEU A 329 11.91 22.04 -12.97
N LEU A 330 12.48 21.61 -11.83
CA LEU A 330 13.06 22.53 -10.83
C LEU A 330 14.21 23.36 -11.41
N GLU A 331 15.07 22.75 -12.22
CA GLU A 331 16.16 23.44 -12.92
C GLU A 331 15.61 24.51 -13.87
N GLU A 332 14.56 24.20 -14.64
CA GLU A 332 13.94 25.14 -15.57
C GLU A 332 13.23 26.29 -14.83
N LEU A 333 12.47 26.00 -13.77
CA LEU A 333 11.81 27.04 -12.97
C LEU A 333 12.81 28.00 -12.31
N LYS A 334 13.95 27.49 -11.82
CA LYS A 334 15.04 28.32 -11.26
C LYS A 334 15.69 29.20 -12.33
N LYS A 335 15.99 28.64 -13.50
CA LYS A 335 16.58 29.35 -14.64
C LYS A 335 15.68 30.48 -15.11
N GLU A 336 14.38 30.26 -15.16
CA GLU A 336 13.40 31.24 -15.59
C GLU A 336 12.93 32.19 -14.47
N ASN A 337 13.57 32.19 -13.30
CA ASN A 337 13.28 33.05 -12.17
C ASN A 337 11.79 33.01 -11.74
N PHE A 338 11.24 31.81 -11.55
CA PHE A 338 9.86 31.63 -11.08
C PHE A 338 9.62 32.40 -9.80
N ASN A 339 8.66 33.34 -9.81
CA ASN A 339 8.32 34.20 -8.69
C ASN A 339 6.80 34.44 -8.54
N THR A 340 5.98 33.63 -9.21
CA THR A 340 4.52 33.70 -9.12
C THR A 340 4.07 33.47 -7.67
N THR A 341 3.07 34.26 -7.23
CA THR A 341 2.49 34.14 -5.89
C THR A 341 1.01 33.81 -6.00
N PHE A 342 0.53 32.99 -5.08
CA PHE A 342 -0.86 32.48 -5.08
C PHE A 342 -1.63 32.91 -3.82
N LYS A 343 -1.44 34.18 -3.40
CA LYS A 343 -1.95 34.68 -2.12
C LYS A 343 -3.47 34.50 -1.95
N GLU A 344 -4.26 34.91 -2.95
CA GLU A 344 -5.73 34.76 -2.90
C GLU A 344 -6.17 33.30 -2.84
N TRP A 345 -5.42 32.43 -3.52
CA TRP A 345 -5.68 30.99 -3.50
C TRP A 345 -5.38 30.40 -2.11
N HIS A 346 -4.26 30.76 -1.50
CA HIS A 346 -3.93 30.34 -0.14
C HIS A 346 -4.96 30.83 0.89
N GLU A 347 -5.42 32.06 0.78
CA GLU A 347 -6.46 32.61 1.66
C GLU A 347 -7.79 31.85 1.50
N THR A 348 -8.16 31.48 0.28
CA THR A 348 -9.34 30.67 -0.01
C THR A 348 -9.24 29.28 0.64
N LEU A 349 -8.11 28.60 0.43
CA LEU A 349 -7.89 27.25 0.99
C LEU A 349 -7.81 27.25 2.52
N LYS A 350 -7.18 28.28 3.11
CA LYS A 350 -7.16 28.48 4.55
C LYS A 350 -8.59 28.61 5.11
N ARG A 351 -9.43 29.43 4.46
CA ARG A 351 -10.85 29.58 4.85
C ARG A 351 -11.60 28.24 4.77
N TYR A 352 -11.35 27.41 3.74
CA TYR A 352 -11.98 26.10 3.65
C TYR A 352 -11.56 25.18 4.80
N ASN A 353 -10.29 25.19 5.16
CA ASN A 353 -9.79 24.38 6.28
C ASN A 353 -10.34 24.86 7.64
N GLU A 354 -10.55 26.19 7.80
CA GLU A 354 -11.16 26.78 9.00
C GLU A 354 -12.67 26.52 9.07
N LEU A 355 -13.34 26.42 7.92
CA LEU A 355 -14.78 26.21 7.85
C LEU A 355 -15.17 24.78 8.27
N TYR A 356 -14.44 23.77 7.77
CA TYR A 356 -14.66 22.35 8.07
C TYR A 356 -13.32 21.63 8.31
N PRO A 357 -12.68 21.87 9.46
CA PRO A 357 -11.47 21.13 9.82
C PRO A 357 -11.80 19.65 10.06
N LEU A 358 -10.83 18.77 9.84
CA LEU A 358 -10.94 17.40 10.33
C LEU A 358 -11.00 17.45 11.87
N SER A 359 -12.13 17.04 12.43
CA SER A 359 -12.40 17.09 13.86
C SER A 359 -13.41 16.04 14.28
N TYR A 360 -13.41 15.70 15.54
CA TYR A 360 -14.38 14.79 16.15
C TYR A 360 -14.82 15.35 17.52
N GLU A 361 -15.90 14.82 18.06
CA GLU A 361 -16.34 15.12 19.42
C GLU A 361 -15.71 14.11 20.37
N ASP A 362 -14.79 14.58 21.21
CA ASP A 362 -14.15 13.72 22.20
C ASP A 362 -15.14 13.34 23.33
N SER A 363 -14.91 12.22 23.98
CA SER A 363 -15.72 11.71 25.07
C SER A 363 -14.83 11.07 26.14
N ASN A 364 -15.25 11.23 27.41
CA ASN A 364 -14.64 10.51 28.53
C ASN A 364 -15.38 9.21 28.88
N GLU A 365 -16.57 9.00 28.31
CA GLU A 365 -17.39 7.82 28.59
C GLU A 365 -17.12 6.68 27.59
N ILE A 366 -16.89 7.04 26.31
CA ILE A 366 -16.68 6.08 25.23
C ILE A 366 -15.45 6.52 24.43
N LEU A 367 -14.50 5.60 24.23
CA LEU A 367 -13.30 5.87 23.45
C LEU A 367 -13.65 6.21 21.99
N LYS A 368 -13.12 7.29 21.51
CA LYS A 368 -13.19 7.67 20.09
C LYS A 368 -11.99 7.12 19.32
N PRO A 369 -12.19 6.50 18.15
CA PRO A 369 -11.09 5.95 17.36
C PRO A 369 -10.05 6.99 16.99
N GLN A 370 -10.46 8.24 16.72
CA GLN A 370 -9.57 9.34 16.40
C GLN A 370 -8.64 9.66 17.57
N TRP A 371 -9.16 9.69 18.80
CA TRP A 371 -8.36 9.92 20.00
C TRP A 371 -7.29 8.82 20.18
N VAL A 372 -7.66 7.55 19.96
CA VAL A 372 -6.72 6.43 20.05
C VAL A 372 -5.57 6.59 19.04
N ILE A 373 -5.88 6.99 17.81
CA ILE A 373 -4.90 7.20 16.74
C ILE A 373 -3.96 8.36 17.08
N GLU A 374 -4.52 9.49 17.51
CA GLU A 374 -3.73 10.67 17.92
C GLU A 374 -2.84 10.37 19.12
N GLU A 375 -3.31 9.59 20.09
CA GLU A 375 -2.50 9.21 21.25
C GLU A 375 -1.36 8.27 20.87
N CYS A 376 -1.58 7.32 19.95
CA CYS A 376 -0.50 6.53 19.36
C CYS A 376 0.56 7.41 18.70
N ALA A 377 0.14 8.41 17.94
CA ALA A 377 1.06 9.32 17.26
C ALA A 377 1.87 10.19 18.24
N LYS A 378 1.28 10.60 19.38
CA LYS A 378 2.01 11.33 20.43
C LYS A 378 3.05 10.45 21.13
N MET A 379 2.70 9.19 21.42
CA MET A 379 3.57 8.27 22.16
C MET A 379 4.62 7.60 21.28
N ALA A 380 4.39 7.45 19.97
CA ALA A 380 5.28 6.82 19.00
C ALA A 380 5.23 7.55 17.63
N PRO A 381 5.72 8.80 17.54
CA PRO A 381 5.56 9.65 16.34
C PRO A 381 6.25 9.12 15.09
N ASP A 382 7.32 8.34 15.28
CA ASP A 382 8.12 7.78 14.18
C ASP A 382 7.74 6.32 13.85
N ALA A 383 6.62 5.82 14.40
CA ALA A 383 6.19 4.45 14.12
C ALA A 383 5.83 4.23 12.64
N ARG A 384 6.08 3.02 12.15
CA ARG A 384 5.55 2.53 10.89
C ARG A 384 4.11 2.08 11.10
N ILE A 385 3.22 2.54 10.27
CA ILE A 385 1.79 2.35 10.43
C ILE A 385 1.30 1.36 9.38
N ILE A 386 0.61 0.34 9.86
CA ILE A 386 -0.07 -0.63 9.03
C ILE A 386 -1.57 -0.47 9.30
N THR A 387 -2.38 -0.54 8.26
CA THR A 387 -3.84 -0.57 8.46
C THR A 387 -4.46 -1.73 7.71
N ASP A 388 -5.47 -2.32 8.31
CA ASP A 388 -6.43 -3.12 7.58
C ASP A 388 -7.46 -2.21 6.91
N VAL A 389 -8.51 -2.76 6.32
CA VAL A 389 -9.49 -2.05 5.50
C VAL A 389 -10.81 -1.88 6.23
N GLY A 390 -11.29 -0.66 6.26
CA GLY A 390 -12.54 -0.28 6.92
C GLY A 390 -12.51 1.16 7.45
N GLN A 391 -13.36 1.48 8.42
CA GLN A 391 -13.39 2.81 9.03
C GLN A 391 -12.05 3.17 9.68
N HIS A 392 -11.41 2.21 10.35
CA HIS A 392 -10.10 2.38 10.99
C HIS A 392 -9.01 2.85 10.00
N GLN A 393 -9.02 2.33 8.76
CA GLN A 393 -8.11 2.78 7.70
C GLN A 393 -8.27 4.28 7.41
N MET A 394 -9.52 4.72 7.29
CA MET A 394 -9.82 6.12 6.96
C MET A 394 -9.55 7.06 8.13
N TRP A 395 -9.90 6.67 9.37
CA TRP A 395 -9.55 7.46 10.55
C TRP A 395 -8.03 7.61 10.70
N VAL A 396 -7.26 6.54 10.47
CA VAL A 396 -5.79 6.62 10.47
C VAL A 396 -5.30 7.57 9.38
N ALA A 397 -5.85 7.50 8.17
CA ALA A 397 -5.47 8.40 7.06
C ALA A 397 -5.81 9.87 7.35
N GLN A 398 -6.86 10.16 8.13
CA GLN A 398 -7.28 11.50 8.49
C GLN A 398 -6.53 12.08 9.70
N PHE A 399 -6.26 11.26 10.74
CA PHE A 399 -5.83 11.74 12.06
C PHE A 399 -4.40 11.36 12.44
N TYR A 400 -3.76 10.38 11.75
CA TYR A 400 -2.34 10.10 12.00
C TYR A 400 -1.45 11.08 11.22
N PRO A 401 -0.48 11.76 11.86
CA PRO A 401 0.38 12.75 11.22
C PRO A 401 1.54 12.08 10.46
N PHE A 402 1.33 11.67 9.21
CA PHE A 402 2.39 11.11 8.38
C PHE A 402 3.43 12.17 8.02
N ASN A 403 4.72 11.89 8.26
CA ASN A 403 5.80 12.87 8.14
C ASN A 403 6.94 12.46 7.21
N TYR A 404 6.97 11.19 6.79
CA TYR A 404 8.01 10.68 5.89
C TYR A 404 7.47 9.57 4.98
N PRO A 405 8.11 9.36 3.81
CA PRO A 405 7.68 8.35 2.85
C PRO A 405 7.83 6.94 3.43
N ARG A 406 7.00 6.01 2.95
CA ARG A 406 6.96 4.61 3.42
C ARG A 406 6.60 4.47 4.91
N GLN A 407 5.96 5.46 5.52
CA GLN A 407 5.46 5.38 6.89
C GLN A 407 4.16 4.57 6.99
N LEU A 408 3.39 4.50 5.90
CA LEU A 408 2.11 3.78 5.82
C LEU A 408 2.20 2.57 4.88
N ALA A 409 1.68 1.41 5.32
CA ALA A 409 1.31 0.30 4.44
C ALA A 409 -0.17 -0.06 4.63
N THR A 410 -0.89 -0.14 3.53
CA THR A 410 -2.34 -0.42 3.51
C THR A 410 -2.74 -0.98 2.15
N SER A 411 -3.82 -1.75 2.07
CA SER A 411 -4.41 -2.17 0.80
C SER A 411 -5.32 -1.06 0.26
N GLY A 412 -4.78 -0.22 -0.63
CA GLY A 412 -5.49 0.94 -1.18
C GLY A 412 -6.41 0.60 -2.34
N GLY A 413 -5.93 -0.16 -3.32
CA GLY A 413 -6.63 -0.42 -4.57
C GLY A 413 -7.67 -1.53 -4.48
N GLN A 414 -7.35 -2.66 -3.84
CA GLN A 414 -8.30 -3.77 -3.67
C GLN A 414 -9.13 -3.66 -2.39
N GLY A 415 -8.65 -2.92 -1.40
CA GLY A 415 -9.35 -2.82 -0.13
C GLY A 415 -9.46 -4.18 0.57
N THR A 416 -8.37 -4.91 0.65
CA THR A 416 -8.32 -6.30 1.12
C THR A 416 -8.39 -6.36 2.64
N MET A 417 -9.50 -6.83 3.20
CA MET A 417 -9.60 -7.19 4.62
C MET A 417 -8.72 -8.41 4.91
N GLY A 418 -8.10 -8.43 6.12
CA GLY A 418 -7.13 -9.45 6.51
C GLY A 418 -5.70 -9.19 6.03
N TYR A 419 -5.46 -8.04 5.39
CA TYR A 419 -4.13 -7.62 4.93
C TYR A 419 -3.18 -7.33 6.09
N SER A 420 -3.64 -6.64 7.12
CA SER A 420 -2.76 -5.90 8.01
C SER A 420 -1.94 -6.74 8.98
N LEU A 421 -2.48 -7.80 9.54
CA LEU A 421 -1.74 -8.61 10.51
C LEU A 421 -0.49 -9.25 9.89
N PRO A 422 -0.56 -10.01 8.78
CA PRO A 422 0.64 -10.48 8.10
C PRO A 422 1.50 -9.34 7.55
N ALA A 423 0.91 -8.25 7.07
CA ALA A 423 1.63 -7.07 6.63
C ALA A 423 2.48 -6.43 7.74
N ALA A 424 1.98 -6.38 8.97
CA ALA A 424 2.73 -5.88 10.12
C ALA A 424 3.99 -6.72 10.40
N LEU A 425 3.90 -8.04 10.21
CA LEU A 425 5.07 -8.92 10.33
C LEU A 425 6.11 -8.64 9.23
N GLY A 426 5.67 -8.52 8.00
CA GLY A 426 6.53 -8.16 6.87
C GLY A 426 7.18 -6.80 7.05
N ALA A 427 6.41 -5.81 7.47
CA ALA A 427 6.90 -4.47 7.77
C ALA A 427 7.97 -4.49 8.88
N LYS A 428 7.72 -5.18 9.98
CA LYS A 428 8.69 -5.29 11.09
C LYS A 428 10.00 -5.93 10.65
N LEU A 429 9.95 -6.95 9.81
CA LEU A 429 11.14 -7.58 9.25
C LEU A 429 11.91 -6.67 8.29
N ALA A 430 11.23 -5.71 7.66
CA ALA A 430 11.85 -4.72 6.78
C ALA A 430 12.55 -3.59 7.54
N VAL A 431 11.96 -3.15 8.67
CA VAL A 431 12.40 -1.93 9.38
C VAL A 431 13.21 -2.22 10.65
N GLY A 432 13.40 -3.48 11.00
CA GLY A 432 14.23 -3.88 12.14
C GLY A 432 13.71 -3.37 13.48
N GLU A 433 14.46 -2.50 14.15
CA GLU A 433 14.12 -2.02 15.50
C GLU A 433 13.01 -0.97 15.57
N GLU A 434 12.59 -0.39 14.44
CA GLU A 434 11.53 0.61 14.44
C GLU A 434 10.21 0.03 14.98
N VAL A 435 9.41 0.89 15.61
CA VAL A 435 8.09 0.53 16.12
C VAL A 435 7.14 0.31 14.95
N VAL A 436 6.41 -0.79 14.95
CA VAL A 436 5.34 -1.09 13.99
C VAL A 436 4.01 -1.15 14.72
N ILE A 437 3.07 -0.30 14.33
CA ILE A 437 1.72 -0.25 14.84
C ILE A 437 0.75 -0.65 13.73
N ASN A 438 -0.06 -1.64 13.99
CA ASN A 438 -1.12 -2.11 13.12
C ASN A 438 -2.49 -1.70 13.68
N PHE A 439 -3.23 -0.90 12.92
CA PHE A 439 -4.64 -0.61 13.21
C PHE A 439 -5.52 -1.56 12.40
N VAL A 440 -6.33 -2.34 13.09
CA VAL A 440 -7.16 -3.39 12.49
C VAL A 440 -8.59 -3.34 13.04
N GLY A 441 -9.57 -3.75 12.27
CA GLY A 441 -10.94 -3.93 12.74
C GLY A 441 -11.15 -5.31 13.34
N ASP A 442 -12.15 -5.42 14.21
CA ASP A 442 -12.54 -6.67 14.87
C ASP A 442 -12.95 -7.79 13.90
N GLY A 443 -13.57 -7.44 12.75
CA GLY A 443 -13.84 -8.39 11.68
C GLY A 443 -12.61 -8.77 10.88
N SER A 444 -11.75 -7.80 10.57
CA SER A 444 -10.57 -8.02 9.71
C SER A 444 -9.50 -8.87 10.39
N VAL A 445 -9.26 -8.67 11.67
CA VAL A 445 -8.21 -9.39 12.42
C VAL A 445 -8.43 -10.91 12.40
N LEU A 446 -9.69 -11.35 12.33
CA LEU A 446 -10.03 -12.78 12.32
C LEU A 446 -9.66 -13.48 11.00
N MET A 447 -9.48 -12.73 9.90
CA MET A 447 -9.23 -13.34 8.58
C MET A 447 -7.83 -13.94 8.44
N ASN A 448 -6.84 -13.43 9.20
CA ASN A 448 -5.47 -13.95 9.23
C ASN A 448 -4.91 -14.03 10.65
N ILE A 449 -5.77 -14.25 11.65
CA ILE A 449 -5.39 -14.26 13.07
C ILE A 449 -4.35 -15.33 13.41
N GLN A 450 -4.28 -16.42 12.65
CA GLN A 450 -3.30 -17.49 12.79
C GLN A 450 -1.85 -17.00 12.64
N GLU A 451 -1.63 -15.84 12.02
CA GLU A 451 -0.29 -15.26 11.86
C GLU A 451 0.30 -14.72 13.18
N LEU A 452 -0.49 -14.65 14.25
CA LEU A 452 0.03 -14.47 15.60
C LEU A 452 1.02 -15.58 15.98
N MET A 453 0.80 -16.82 15.46
CA MET A 453 1.75 -17.91 15.65
C MET A 453 3.07 -17.66 14.90
N THR A 454 3.00 -17.09 13.69
CA THR A 454 4.19 -16.68 12.94
C THR A 454 4.96 -15.59 13.70
N ALA A 455 4.27 -14.62 14.27
CA ALA A 455 4.88 -13.58 15.10
C ALA A 455 5.62 -14.17 16.30
N TYR A 456 4.97 -15.09 17.01
CA TYR A 456 5.54 -15.75 18.17
C TYR A 456 6.76 -16.61 17.82
N GLU A 457 6.66 -17.47 16.80
CA GLU A 457 7.73 -18.38 16.38
C GLU A 457 9.02 -17.64 16.00
N TYR A 458 8.89 -16.52 15.29
CA TYR A 458 10.04 -15.76 14.79
C TYR A 458 10.45 -14.58 15.68
N GLY A 459 9.77 -14.37 16.82
CA GLY A 459 10.02 -13.23 17.71
C GLY A 459 9.78 -11.88 17.03
N ILE A 460 8.79 -11.80 16.15
CA ILE A 460 8.46 -10.57 15.42
C ILE A 460 7.58 -9.69 16.29
N LYS A 461 8.09 -8.53 16.71
CA LYS A 461 7.38 -7.59 17.56
C LYS A 461 6.54 -6.62 16.74
N ALA A 462 5.23 -6.70 16.82
CA ALA A 462 4.28 -5.73 16.28
C ALA A 462 3.18 -5.42 17.30
N ILE A 463 2.70 -4.18 17.35
CA ILE A 463 1.60 -3.75 18.22
C ILE A 463 0.34 -3.71 17.38
N ASN A 464 -0.60 -4.62 17.64
CA ASN A 464 -1.85 -4.71 16.89
C ASN A 464 -2.98 -4.12 17.73
N ILE A 465 -3.58 -3.05 17.23
CA ILE A 465 -4.66 -2.30 17.89
C ILE A 465 -5.96 -2.61 17.17
N ILE A 466 -6.82 -3.41 17.78
CA ILE A 466 -8.17 -3.66 17.29
C ILE A 466 -9.03 -2.45 17.68
N LEU A 467 -9.43 -1.64 16.71
CA LEU A 467 -10.46 -0.61 16.90
C LEU A 467 -11.83 -1.30 16.82
N ASN A 468 -12.25 -1.83 17.98
CA ASN A 468 -13.39 -2.73 18.09
C ASN A 468 -14.69 -1.95 18.31
N ASN A 469 -15.50 -1.83 17.27
CA ASN A 469 -16.85 -1.26 17.34
C ASN A 469 -17.97 -2.32 17.25
N ALA A 470 -17.62 -3.60 17.24
CA ALA A 470 -18.52 -4.73 17.06
C ALA A 470 -19.39 -4.64 15.79
N PHE A 471 -18.80 -4.12 14.69
CA PHE A 471 -19.43 -4.02 13.38
C PHE A 471 -18.42 -4.19 12.25
N LEU A 472 -18.91 -4.63 11.08
CA LEU A 472 -18.27 -4.30 9.82
C LEU A 472 -18.53 -2.80 9.54
N GLY A 473 -17.76 -1.94 10.21
CA GLY A 473 -18.11 -0.55 10.47
C GLY A 473 -18.35 0.29 9.21
N MET A 474 -17.52 0.14 8.15
CA MET A 474 -17.73 0.89 6.90
C MET A 474 -19.03 0.45 6.21
N VAL A 475 -19.35 -0.84 6.20
CA VAL A 475 -20.60 -1.36 5.62
C VAL A 475 -21.80 -0.90 6.46
N ARG A 476 -21.68 -0.96 7.79
CA ARG A 476 -22.69 -0.42 8.72
C ARG A 476 -22.98 1.06 8.43
N GLN A 477 -21.94 1.90 8.26
CA GLN A 477 -22.09 3.33 7.95
C GLN A 477 -22.88 3.55 6.65
N TRP A 478 -22.58 2.78 5.61
CA TRP A 478 -23.33 2.83 4.35
C TRP A 478 -24.78 2.36 4.51
N GLN A 479 -25.00 1.32 5.30
CA GLN A 479 -26.37 0.85 5.61
C GLN A 479 -27.16 1.91 6.37
N SER A 480 -26.53 2.61 7.33
CA SER A 480 -27.16 3.75 8.02
C SER A 480 -27.53 4.87 7.06
N MET A 481 -26.61 5.29 6.22
CA MET A 481 -26.77 6.49 5.40
C MET A 481 -27.68 6.27 4.17
N PHE A 482 -27.63 5.07 3.55
CA PHE A 482 -28.22 4.84 2.23
C PHE A 482 -29.22 3.69 2.17
N TYR A 483 -29.29 2.83 3.22
CA TYR A 483 -30.13 1.62 3.21
C TYR A 483 -31.09 1.53 4.40
N LYS A 484 -31.55 2.68 4.93
CA LYS A 484 -32.56 2.78 6.00
C LYS A 484 -32.23 1.96 7.24
N GLU A 485 -30.95 1.89 7.60
CA GLU A 485 -30.45 1.15 8.78
C GLU A 485 -30.73 -0.37 8.72
N HIS A 486 -30.85 -0.93 7.51
CA HIS A 486 -30.96 -2.37 7.35
C HIS A 486 -29.58 -3.01 7.56
N PHE A 487 -29.21 -3.26 8.82
CA PHE A 487 -27.90 -3.81 9.23
C PHE A 487 -27.78 -5.32 8.94
N SER A 488 -27.89 -5.70 7.68
CA SER A 488 -27.81 -7.11 7.26
C SER A 488 -26.38 -7.61 7.35
N GLN A 489 -26.13 -8.60 8.22
CA GLN A 489 -24.86 -9.32 8.38
C GLN A 489 -23.64 -8.44 8.70
N THR A 490 -23.87 -7.31 9.38
CA THR A 490 -22.80 -6.36 9.72
C THR A 490 -22.56 -6.21 11.23
N ASP A 491 -23.52 -6.64 12.04
CA ASP A 491 -23.38 -6.67 13.51
C ASP A 491 -22.48 -7.85 13.91
N LEU A 492 -21.38 -7.54 14.60
CA LEU A 492 -20.39 -8.46 15.12
C LEU A 492 -20.39 -8.49 16.65
N SER A 493 -21.54 -8.30 17.29
CA SER A 493 -21.66 -8.30 18.76
C SER A 493 -21.26 -9.63 19.39
N THR A 494 -21.41 -10.75 18.67
CA THR A 494 -20.87 -12.05 19.06
C THR A 494 -19.42 -12.15 18.62
N GLN A 495 -18.49 -12.04 19.56
CA GLN A 495 -17.05 -12.01 19.31
C GLN A 495 -16.31 -13.07 20.12
N PRO A 496 -15.15 -13.52 19.65
CA PRO A 496 -14.28 -14.35 20.45
C PRO A 496 -13.61 -13.49 21.55
N ASP A 497 -13.06 -14.16 22.54
CA ASP A 497 -12.16 -13.55 23.51
C ASP A 497 -10.78 -13.32 22.87
N PHE A 498 -10.56 -12.13 22.34
CA PHE A 498 -9.31 -11.76 21.64
C PHE A 498 -8.09 -11.88 22.56
N ILE A 499 -8.25 -11.68 23.86
CA ILE A 499 -7.15 -11.75 24.83
C ILE A 499 -6.71 -13.20 25.03
N LYS A 500 -7.66 -14.12 25.18
CA LYS A 500 -7.35 -15.56 25.26
C LYS A 500 -6.75 -16.09 23.95
N ILE A 501 -7.19 -15.58 22.80
CA ILE A 501 -6.59 -15.92 21.50
C ILE A 501 -5.13 -15.46 21.47
N ALA A 502 -4.83 -14.20 21.80
CA ALA A 502 -3.46 -13.71 21.86
C ALA A 502 -2.58 -14.55 22.77
N GLN A 503 -3.05 -14.82 23.99
CA GLN A 503 -2.35 -15.64 24.97
C GLN A 503 -2.16 -17.10 24.48
N GLY A 504 -3.16 -17.67 23.80
CA GLY A 504 -3.08 -19.02 23.21
C GLY A 504 -1.99 -19.14 22.14
N PHE A 505 -1.67 -18.06 21.45
CA PHE A 505 -0.54 -17.96 20.50
C PHE A 505 0.78 -17.51 21.15
N GLY A 506 0.82 -17.30 22.49
CA GLY A 506 2.02 -16.83 23.19
C GLY A 506 2.29 -15.33 23.09
N CYS A 507 1.34 -14.57 22.53
CA CYS A 507 1.37 -13.13 22.44
C CYS A 507 0.76 -12.45 23.67
N GLU A 508 0.98 -11.14 23.84
CA GLU A 508 0.33 -10.37 24.89
C GLU A 508 -1.05 -9.88 24.43
N GLY A 509 -2.01 -9.85 25.36
CA GLY A 509 -3.36 -9.38 25.10
C GLY A 509 -3.82 -8.40 26.18
N TYR A 510 -4.47 -7.30 25.73
CA TYR A 510 -4.98 -6.25 26.60
C TYR A 510 -6.41 -5.89 26.19
N GLU A 511 -7.34 -5.93 27.16
CA GLU A 511 -8.72 -5.45 27.01
C GLU A 511 -8.77 -3.99 27.49
N ILE A 512 -9.34 -3.08 26.68
CA ILE A 512 -9.24 -1.65 26.90
C ILE A 512 -10.60 -0.99 26.64
N SER A 513 -11.08 -0.23 27.63
CA SER A 513 -12.36 0.48 27.61
C SER A 513 -12.25 1.95 28.04
N SER A 514 -11.09 2.41 28.53
CA SER A 514 -10.85 3.78 28.96
C SER A 514 -9.54 4.35 28.41
N LYS A 515 -9.41 5.67 28.46
CA LYS A 515 -8.19 6.40 28.03
C LYS A 515 -6.97 6.02 28.87
N GLU A 516 -7.17 5.87 30.17
CA GLU A 516 -6.14 5.49 31.14
C GLU A 516 -5.63 4.08 30.88
N GLU A 517 -6.54 3.12 30.68
CA GLU A 517 -6.21 1.74 30.31
C GLU A 517 -5.44 1.69 29.00
N PHE A 518 -5.84 2.50 27.98
CA PHE A 518 -5.14 2.57 26.72
C PHE A 518 -3.70 3.05 26.88
N ILE A 519 -3.48 4.17 27.56
CA ILE A 519 -2.13 4.73 27.80
C ILE A 519 -1.24 3.71 28.53
N GLN A 520 -1.80 3.04 29.55
CA GLN A 520 -1.06 2.03 30.30
C GLN A 520 -0.69 0.83 29.43
N ALA A 521 -1.67 0.23 28.74
CA ALA A 521 -1.45 -0.94 27.91
C ALA A 521 -0.52 -0.65 26.72
N PHE A 522 -0.69 0.47 26.05
CA PHE A 522 0.16 0.87 24.94
C PHE A 522 1.59 1.15 25.38
N SER A 523 1.78 1.80 26.56
CA SER A 523 3.11 1.98 27.16
C SER A 523 3.79 0.65 27.49
N GLN A 524 3.04 -0.36 27.91
CA GLN A 524 3.57 -1.71 28.14
C GLN A 524 3.95 -2.39 26.83
N ALA A 525 3.07 -2.34 25.83
CA ALA A 525 3.30 -2.92 24.51
C ALA A 525 4.54 -2.31 23.81
N LEU A 526 4.77 -0.99 23.98
CA LEU A 526 5.98 -0.33 23.45
C LEU A 526 7.27 -0.88 24.06
N LYS A 527 7.25 -1.31 25.31
CA LYS A 527 8.42 -1.83 26.06
C LYS A 527 8.56 -3.35 25.94
N SER A 528 7.51 -4.06 25.57
CA SER A 528 7.51 -5.51 25.46
C SER A 528 8.36 -6.00 24.30
N ASP A 529 8.94 -7.19 24.42
CA ASP A 529 9.65 -7.90 23.35
C ASP A 529 8.74 -8.82 22.54
N LYS A 530 7.43 -8.87 22.87
CA LYS A 530 6.44 -9.73 22.22
C LYS A 530 5.50 -8.94 21.35
N THR A 531 4.89 -9.62 20.39
CA THR A 531 3.71 -9.10 19.69
C THR A 531 2.58 -8.92 20.68
N SER A 532 1.88 -7.80 20.59
CA SER A 532 0.76 -7.43 21.45
C SER A 532 -0.52 -7.27 20.65
N LEU A 533 -1.65 -7.66 21.24
CA LEU A 533 -2.99 -7.48 20.71
C LEU A 533 -3.80 -6.64 21.71
N LEU A 534 -4.12 -5.41 21.34
CA LEU A 534 -4.86 -4.44 22.15
C LEU A 534 -6.30 -4.39 21.63
N ASN A 535 -7.25 -4.98 22.35
CA ASN A 535 -8.68 -4.92 22.00
C ASN A 535 -9.29 -3.65 22.60
N VAL A 536 -9.35 -2.59 21.80
CA VAL A 536 -9.83 -1.27 22.21
C VAL A 536 -11.30 -1.11 21.82
N LYS A 537 -12.19 -1.09 22.81
CA LYS A 537 -13.62 -0.85 22.61
C LYS A 537 -13.87 0.62 22.32
N ILE A 538 -14.34 0.88 21.11
CA ILE A 538 -14.62 2.24 20.64
C ILE A 538 -16.11 2.45 20.40
N ASP A 539 -16.50 3.70 20.14
CA ASP A 539 -17.88 4.05 19.79
C ASP A 539 -18.37 3.20 18.59
N ARG A 540 -19.48 2.50 18.81
CA ARG A 540 -20.07 1.60 17.82
C ARG A 540 -20.60 2.33 16.58
N PHE A 541 -21.05 3.57 16.74
CA PHE A 541 -21.75 4.34 15.72
C PHE A 541 -20.96 5.52 15.18
N GLU A 542 -19.70 5.66 15.58
CA GLU A 542 -18.84 6.67 15.00
C GLU A 542 -18.74 6.51 13.47
N ASP A 543 -18.89 7.61 12.75
CA ASP A 543 -18.82 7.64 11.29
C ASP A 543 -17.52 8.29 10.80
N VAL A 544 -17.05 7.87 9.64
CA VAL A 544 -15.94 8.53 8.95
C VAL A 544 -16.48 9.69 8.14
N LEU A 545 -16.15 10.88 8.55
CA LEU A 545 -16.57 12.13 7.89
C LEU A 545 -15.34 13.05 7.69
N PRO A 546 -15.31 13.88 6.64
CA PRO A 546 -16.27 14.00 5.53
C PRO A 546 -16.42 12.72 4.71
N MET A 547 -17.54 12.61 3.96
CA MET A 547 -17.77 11.49 3.05
C MET A 547 -18.41 11.96 1.77
N VAL A 548 -17.84 11.63 0.62
CA VAL A 548 -18.46 11.81 -0.69
C VAL A 548 -19.29 10.55 -1.02
N PRO A 549 -20.61 10.65 -1.25
CA PRO A 549 -21.41 9.49 -1.66
C PRO A 549 -20.88 8.87 -2.96
N ALA A 550 -21.02 7.55 -3.11
CA ALA A 550 -20.58 6.86 -4.32
C ALA A 550 -21.17 7.47 -5.59
N GLY A 551 -20.34 7.76 -6.58
CA GLY A 551 -20.75 8.41 -7.83
C GLY A 551 -21.12 9.90 -7.69
N GLY A 552 -21.00 10.48 -6.50
CA GLY A 552 -21.16 11.91 -6.25
C GLY A 552 -20.00 12.74 -6.77
N ALA A 553 -20.23 14.03 -7.03
CA ALA A 553 -19.14 14.96 -7.28
C ALA A 553 -18.32 15.19 -6.00
N ILE A 554 -17.02 15.33 -6.11
CA ILE A 554 -16.10 15.38 -4.96
C ILE A 554 -16.40 16.53 -3.98
N TYR A 555 -17.02 17.61 -4.46
CA TYR A 555 -17.47 18.75 -3.63
C TYR A 555 -18.80 18.51 -2.91
N ASN A 556 -19.55 17.46 -3.25
CA ASN A 556 -20.81 17.11 -2.60
C ASN A 556 -20.57 16.16 -1.42
N MET A 557 -19.96 16.69 -0.37
CA MET A 557 -19.60 15.93 0.82
C MET A 557 -20.74 15.93 1.85
N ILE A 558 -20.95 14.78 2.48
CA ILE A 558 -21.62 14.69 3.78
C ILE A 558 -20.60 15.16 4.82
N LEU A 559 -20.92 16.22 5.52
CA LEU A 559 -20.02 16.87 6.48
C LEU A 559 -20.44 16.53 7.92
N PRO A 560 -19.52 16.62 8.89
CA PRO A 560 -19.89 16.59 10.30
C PRO A 560 -20.93 17.68 10.59
N LYS A 561 -21.84 17.44 11.55
CA LYS A 561 -22.78 18.48 12.00
C LYS A 561 -21.97 19.71 12.42
N ALA A 562 -22.33 20.86 11.86
CA ALA A 562 -21.70 22.11 12.27
C ALA A 562 -21.86 22.27 13.79
N LYS A 563 -20.76 22.48 14.52
CA LYS A 563 -20.88 22.94 15.90
C LYS A 563 -21.63 24.27 15.83
N ASP A 564 -22.76 24.36 16.53
CA ASP A 564 -23.39 25.66 16.76
C ASP A 564 -22.31 26.58 17.35
N ARG A 565 -21.77 27.44 16.51
CA ARG A 565 -20.82 28.47 16.95
C ARG A 565 -21.65 29.52 17.68
N GLN A 566 -21.76 29.36 19.02
CA GLN A 566 -22.16 30.44 19.90
C GLN A 566 -21.08 31.52 19.94
#